data_f9488c5f30d4f1b47b48aff42ca75377
#
_entry.id   f9488c5f30d4f1b47b48aff42ca75377
#
_cell.length_a   1.000
_cell.length_b   1.000
_cell.length_c   1.000
_cell.angle_alpha   90.00
_cell.angle_beta   90.00
_cell.angle_gamma   90.00
#
_symmetry.space_group_name_H-M   'P 1'
#
loop_
_entity.id
_entity.type
_entity.pdbx_description
1 polymer ?
#
loop_
_entity_poly.entity_id
_entity_poly.type
_entity_poly.pdbx_seq_one_letter_code
_entity_poly.pdbx_strand_id
1 'polypeptide(L)'
;MISNTLDHFDISEHYQAFSVTERTLLTGHSHQAWPDCAQLGLHQAWQDAATSVDDKWDKAFEKANKLKQFYSQLVGDSSHENYVLAQNTHDLLIRFLSALNWKKRKRIVTTDGEFHSMRRQLTRLEEEGIEIVRVQVSPFETLCERINAEINDNTTAVMLSAVMFKNATIIPNLALLGETTTHMSIPLLVDVYHALNVTPFDVKGNELNNAYLVGGGYKYCQFGEGNCFLRIPDQCNLRPIITGWYAEFGELEQTLESNRTLYPRGGDRFQGSTYDPTSHYRACAVIDFFREYNLTPSFLRELSQHQIGILRTSFDELNCDKDIITRADVPLESIAGFLSLRTSRAASIQNALKGKNIWTDQRDGFLRLGPAPYLSDLQLKDAILALGELI
;
A
#
# COMPACT_ATOMS: atom_id res chain seq x y z
N MET A 1 -8.21 -2.71 29.97
CA MET A 1 -7.02 -2.61 29.11
C MET A 1 -6.54 -4.04 28.91
N ILE A 2 -6.72 -4.60 27.72
CA ILE A 2 -6.16 -5.90 27.37
C ILE A 2 -4.66 -5.67 27.24
N SER A 3 -3.87 -6.43 28.00
CA SER A 3 -2.42 -6.42 27.84
C SER A 3 -2.10 -7.02 26.48
N ASN A 4 -1.74 -6.21 25.50
CA ASN A 4 -1.26 -6.67 24.19
C ASN A 4 0.16 -7.23 24.34
N THR A 5 0.28 -8.37 25.01
CA THR A 5 1.50 -9.18 24.94
C THR A 5 1.30 -10.20 23.81
N LEU A 6 2.29 -10.40 22.98
CA LEU A 6 2.22 -11.30 21.79
C LEU A 6 1.75 -12.72 22.19
N ASP A 7 2.11 -13.19 23.38
CA ASP A 7 1.80 -14.54 23.88
C ASP A 7 0.29 -14.80 24.14
N HIS A 8 -0.53 -13.77 24.25
CA HIS A 8 -1.96 -13.89 24.57
C HIS A 8 -2.85 -13.02 23.68
N PHE A 9 -2.29 -12.53 22.56
CA PHE A 9 -3.05 -11.68 21.66
C PHE A 9 -3.94 -12.51 20.75
N ASP A 10 -5.26 -12.33 20.88
CA ASP A 10 -6.28 -12.94 20.03
C ASP A 10 -7.40 -11.93 19.77
N ILE A 11 -7.66 -11.65 18.49
CA ILE A 11 -8.77 -10.81 18.02
C ILE A 11 -9.64 -11.56 17.01
N SER A 12 -9.48 -12.86 16.87
CA SER A 12 -10.17 -13.66 15.86
C SER A 12 -11.69 -13.59 15.99
N GLU A 13 -12.22 -13.39 17.21
CA GLU A 13 -13.66 -13.25 17.48
C GLU A 13 -14.31 -12.06 16.76
N HIS A 14 -13.53 -11.06 16.35
CA HIS A 14 -13.99 -9.88 15.62
C HIS A 14 -14.02 -10.05 14.09
N TYR A 15 -13.75 -11.26 13.57
CA TYR A 15 -13.69 -11.59 12.14
C TYR A 15 -14.58 -12.80 11.81
N GLN A 16 -15.72 -12.94 12.49
CA GLN A 16 -16.62 -14.10 12.34
C GLN A 16 -17.14 -14.24 10.91
N ALA A 17 -17.48 -13.12 10.26
CA ALA A 17 -17.94 -13.11 8.87
C ALA A 17 -16.91 -13.72 7.89
N PHE A 18 -15.63 -13.66 8.22
CA PHE A 18 -14.54 -14.22 7.42
C PHE A 18 -14.12 -15.62 7.88
N SER A 19 -14.72 -16.19 8.95
CA SER A 19 -14.44 -17.54 9.49
C SER A 19 -12.94 -17.80 9.67
N VAL A 20 -12.20 -16.86 10.24
CA VAL A 20 -10.73 -16.92 10.37
C VAL A 20 -10.23 -17.99 11.31
N THR A 21 -11.11 -18.52 12.18
CA THR A 21 -10.83 -19.68 13.05
C THR A 21 -10.96 -21.03 12.33
N GLU A 22 -11.73 -21.08 11.24
CA GLU A 22 -12.02 -22.30 10.49
C GLU A 22 -11.13 -22.46 9.26
N ARG A 23 -10.51 -21.36 8.83
CA ARG A 23 -9.62 -21.31 7.66
C ARG A 23 -8.42 -20.40 7.90
N THR A 24 -7.27 -20.83 7.44
CA THR A 24 -6.02 -20.08 7.59
C THR A 24 -5.82 -19.14 6.41
N LEU A 25 -6.03 -17.83 6.62
CA LEU A 25 -5.95 -16.82 5.58
C LEU A 25 -4.54 -16.20 5.51
N LEU A 26 -3.58 -16.88 4.87
CA LEU A 26 -2.21 -16.37 4.62
C LEU A 26 -2.16 -15.41 3.41
N THR A 27 -3.18 -14.59 3.25
CA THR A 27 -3.35 -13.60 2.17
C THR A 27 -3.23 -12.16 2.65
N GLY A 28 -2.71 -11.93 3.86
CA GLY A 28 -2.66 -10.60 4.49
C GLY A 28 -1.95 -9.53 3.67
N HIS A 29 -0.97 -9.91 2.87
CA HIS A 29 -0.25 -9.03 1.96
C HIS A 29 -0.99 -8.72 0.64
N SER A 30 -2.05 -9.44 0.35
CA SER A 30 -2.90 -9.20 -0.83
C SER A 30 -4.28 -8.66 -0.42
N HIS A 31 -5.06 -9.44 0.33
CA HIS A 31 -6.38 -9.05 0.85
C HIS A 31 -6.53 -9.60 2.27
N GLN A 32 -6.53 -8.74 3.26
CA GLN A 32 -6.84 -9.13 4.63
C GLN A 32 -8.36 -9.24 4.84
N ALA A 33 -8.77 -10.10 5.78
CA ALA A 33 -10.13 -10.06 6.29
C ALA A 33 -10.40 -8.71 6.96
N TRP A 34 -11.62 -8.24 6.86
CA TRP A 34 -12.09 -7.04 7.54
C TRP A 34 -12.71 -7.43 8.88
N PRO A 35 -12.51 -6.66 9.95
CA PRO A 35 -13.24 -6.90 11.20
C PRO A 35 -14.75 -6.68 10.98
N ASP A 36 -15.58 -7.40 11.70
CA ASP A 36 -17.04 -7.39 11.53
C ASP A 36 -17.66 -6.00 11.70
N CYS A 37 -17.01 -5.10 12.46
CA CYS A 37 -17.39 -3.70 12.58
C CYS A 37 -17.40 -2.94 11.24
N ALA A 38 -16.67 -3.42 10.23
CA ALA A 38 -16.66 -2.84 8.89
C ALA A 38 -18.06 -2.82 8.25
N GLN A 39 -18.92 -3.80 8.57
CA GLN A 39 -20.31 -3.86 8.13
C GLN A 39 -21.14 -2.69 8.68
N LEU A 40 -20.87 -2.26 9.92
CA LEU A 40 -21.55 -1.11 10.52
C LEU A 40 -21.27 0.18 9.74
N GLY A 41 -20.01 0.35 9.28
CA GLY A 41 -19.64 1.47 8.41
C GLY A 41 -20.41 1.48 7.09
N LEU A 42 -20.56 0.32 6.44
CA LEU A 42 -21.36 0.22 5.20
C LEU A 42 -22.82 0.59 5.44
N HIS A 43 -23.40 0.10 6.54
CA HIS A 43 -24.78 0.41 6.91
C HIS A 43 -24.97 1.91 7.21
N GLN A 44 -24.02 2.54 7.89
CA GLN A 44 -24.04 3.98 8.18
C GLN A 44 -24.04 4.83 6.89
N ALA A 45 -23.23 4.45 5.89
CA ALA A 45 -23.21 5.14 4.61
C ALA A 45 -24.60 5.12 3.93
N TRP A 46 -25.27 3.96 3.97
CA TRP A 46 -26.61 3.82 3.42
C TRP A 46 -27.65 4.66 4.20
N GLN A 47 -27.58 4.64 5.54
CA GLN A 47 -28.48 5.44 6.39
C GLN A 47 -28.32 6.94 6.15
N ASP A 48 -27.07 7.43 6.08
CA ASP A 48 -26.80 8.84 5.84
C ASP A 48 -27.31 9.27 4.46
N ALA A 49 -27.15 8.43 3.44
CA ALA A 49 -27.70 8.69 2.12
C ALA A 49 -29.25 8.75 2.12
N ALA A 50 -29.89 7.80 2.81
CA ALA A 50 -31.34 7.73 2.89
C ALA A 50 -31.93 8.90 3.68
N THR A 51 -31.24 9.40 4.70
CA THR A 51 -31.73 10.45 5.61
C THR A 51 -31.42 11.86 5.09
N SER A 52 -30.24 12.05 4.52
CA SER A 52 -29.69 13.40 4.23
C SER A 52 -29.66 13.73 2.72
N VAL A 53 -29.91 12.75 1.84
CA VAL A 53 -29.92 12.92 0.36
C VAL A 53 -28.63 13.64 -0.12
N ASP A 54 -28.73 14.90 -0.53
CA ASP A 54 -27.57 15.69 -1.00
C ASP A 54 -26.66 16.11 0.15
N ASP A 55 -27.20 16.45 1.32
CA ASP A 55 -26.43 16.85 2.50
C ASP A 55 -25.59 15.68 3.10
N LYS A 56 -25.74 14.46 2.59
CA LYS A 56 -24.87 13.32 2.94
C LYS A 56 -23.39 13.59 2.69
N TRP A 57 -23.07 14.48 1.75
CA TRP A 57 -21.68 14.76 1.39
C TRP A 57 -20.89 15.42 2.52
N ASP A 58 -21.52 16.22 3.38
CA ASP A 58 -20.85 16.78 4.56
C ASP A 58 -20.29 15.65 5.44
N LYS A 59 -21.14 14.66 5.73
CA LYS A 59 -20.74 13.47 6.52
C LYS A 59 -19.70 12.61 5.80
N ALA A 60 -19.83 12.45 4.48
CA ALA A 60 -18.89 11.70 3.68
C ALA A 60 -17.50 12.36 3.68
N PHE A 61 -17.44 13.69 3.62
CA PHE A 61 -16.17 14.44 3.71
C PHE A 61 -15.57 14.40 5.12
N GLU A 62 -16.36 14.35 6.19
CA GLU A 62 -15.85 14.09 7.53
C GLU A 62 -15.16 12.71 7.61
N LYS A 63 -15.77 11.67 7.02
CA LYS A 63 -15.16 10.34 6.94
C LYS A 63 -13.87 10.36 6.10
N ALA A 64 -13.89 11.05 4.95
CA ALA A 64 -12.70 11.22 4.13
C ALA A 64 -11.57 11.92 4.90
N ASN A 65 -11.87 12.97 5.67
CA ASN A 65 -10.90 13.67 6.51
C ASN A 65 -10.31 12.77 7.59
N LYS A 66 -11.14 11.99 8.29
CA LYS A 66 -10.66 11.02 9.28
C LYS A 66 -9.70 10.01 8.66
N LEU A 67 -9.99 9.54 7.46
CA LEU A 67 -9.13 8.62 6.71
C LEU A 67 -7.81 9.28 6.27
N LYS A 68 -7.84 10.53 5.76
CA LYS A 68 -6.63 11.31 5.44
C LYS A 68 -5.74 11.49 6.68
N GLN A 69 -6.33 11.82 7.84
CA GLN A 69 -5.62 11.92 9.13
C GLN A 69 -4.96 10.60 9.54
N PHE A 70 -5.66 9.50 9.39
CA PHE A 70 -5.10 8.18 9.68
C PHE A 70 -3.89 7.86 8.81
N TYR A 71 -3.99 8.05 7.48
CA TYR A 71 -2.87 7.83 6.59
C TYR A 71 -1.67 8.74 6.88
N SER A 72 -1.91 10.02 7.19
CA SER A 72 -0.82 10.94 7.55
C SER A 72 -0.10 10.48 8.81
N GLN A 73 -0.82 10.00 9.82
CA GLN A 73 -0.24 9.45 11.05
C GLN A 73 0.60 8.18 10.77
N LEU A 74 0.13 7.29 9.88
CA LEU A 74 0.85 6.06 9.54
C LEU A 74 2.23 6.29 8.91
N VAL A 75 2.41 7.41 8.21
CA VAL A 75 3.67 7.74 7.54
C VAL A 75 4.44 8.89 8.22
N GLY A 76 4.09 9.23 9.47
CA GLY A 76 4.78 10.28 10.22
C GLY A 76 4.63 11.69 9.63
N ASP A 77 3.57 11.95 8.85
CA ASP A 77 3.27 13.26 8.28
C ASP A 77 2.27 14.03 9.15
N SER A 78 2.43 15.35 9.24
CA SER A 78 1.55 16.23 10.03
C SER A 78 0.45 16.89 9.20
N SER A 79 0.53 16.84 7.87
CA SER A 79 -0.31 17.64 6.94
C SER A 79 -1.27 16.73 6.19
N HIS A 80 -2.37 16.34 6.83
CA HIS A 80 -3.38 15.49 6.18
C HIS A 80 -4.12 16.20 5.02
N GLU A 81 -4.07 17.53 4.93
CA GLU A 81 -4.60 18.32 3.83
C GLU A 81 -3.85 18.03 2.50
N ASN A 82 -2.65 17.49 2.58
CA ASN A 82 -1.85 17.09 1.43
C ASN A 82 -2.24 15.74 0.83
N TYR A 83 -3.28 15.11 1.38
CA TYR A 83 -3.76 13.80 0.93
C TYR A 83 -5.00 13.95 0.07
N VAL A 84 -5.02 13.27 -1.06
CA VAL A 84 -6.20 13.06 -1.88
C VAL A 84 -6.55 11.57 -1.88
N LEU A 85 -7.85 11.27 -1.85
CA LEU A 85 -8.36 9.91 -1.88
C LEU A 85 -8.89 9.56 -3.28
N ALA A 86 -8.79 8.27 -3.63
CA ALA A 86 -9.41 7.71 -4.84
C ALA A 86 -9.80 6.25 -4.63
N GLN A 87 -10.61 5.72 -5.53
CA GLN A 87 -11.08 4.34 -5.48
C GLN A 87 -9.96 3.32 -5.68
N ASN A 88 -8.92 3.68 -6.41
CA ASN A 88 -7.79 2.81 -6.70
C ASN A 88 -6.50 3.61 -6.95
N THR A 89 -5.36 2.93 -6.84
CA THR A 89 -4.03 3.51 -7.07
C THR A 89 -3.82 3.91 -8.54
N HIS A 90 -4.47 3.24 -9.48
CA HIS A 90 -4.34 3.53 -10.91
C HIS A 90 -4.80 4.95 -11.23
N ASP A 91 -5.95 5.39 -10.71
CA ASP A 91 -6.46 6.75 -10.91
C ASP A 91 -5.48 7.81 -10.39
N LEU A 92 -4.90 7.58 -9.23
CA LEU A 92 -3.92 8.50 -8.61
C LEU A 92 -2.62 8.55 -9.42
N LEU A 93 -2.14 7.40 -9.86
CA LEU A 93 -0.96 7.29 -10.71
C LEU A 93 -1.12 8.02 -12.05
N ILE A 94 -2.28 7.87 -12.71
CA ILE A 94 -2.59 8.57 -13.97
C ILE A 94 -2.63 10.08 -13.75
N ARG A 95 -3.25 10.56 -12.68
CA ARG A 95 -3.30 11.98 -12.35
C ARG A 95 -1.91 12.53 -12.08
N PHE A 96 -1.08 11.82 -11.31
CA PHE A 96 0.32 12.19 -11.08
C PHE A 96 1.11 12.28 -12.39
N LEU A 97 1.07 11.25 -13.21
CA LEU A 97 1.77 11.23 -14.50
C LEU A 97 1.28 12.34 -15.45
N SER A 98 -0.03 12.66 -15.42
CA SER A 98 -0.60 13.74 -16.23
C SER A 98 -0.12 15.14 -15.82
N ALA A 99 0.38 15.28 -14.60
CA ALA A 99 0.89 16.55 -14.07
C ALA A 99 2.36 16.81 -14.39
N LEU A 100 3.08 15.81 -14.90
CA LEU A 100 4.50 15.92 -15.22
C LEU A 100 4.74 16.76 -16.48
N ASN A 101 5.89 17.45 -16.53
CA ASN A 101 6.23 18.32 -17.65
C ASN A 101 6.91 17.54 -18.81
N TRP A 102 6.12 16.81 -19.57
CA TRP A 102 6.55 16.02 -20.72
C TRP A 102 7.12 16.83 -21.89
N LYS A 103 6.90 18.15 -21.92
CA LYS A 103 7.48 19.02 -22.94
C LYS A 103 8.95 19.31 -22.67
N LYS A 104 9.34 19.34 -21.40
CA LYS A 104 10.68 19.71 -20.97
C LYS A 104 11.60 18.50 -20.85
N ARG A 105 11.09 17.39 -20.31
CA ARG A 105 11.86 16.18 -19.99
C ARG A 105 11.01 14.96 -20.33
N LYS A 106 11.63 13.89 -20.84
CA LYS A 106 10.93 12.68 -21.31
C LYS A 106 11.55 11.40 -20.78
N ARG A 107 12.07 11.40 -19.56
CA ARG A 107 12.76 10.26 -18.97
C ARG A 107 12.23 9.98 -17.57
N ILE A 108 11.86 8.74 -17.28
CA ILE A 108 11.53 8.25 -15.93
C ILE A 108 12.56 7.21 -15.53
N VAL A 109 13.04 7.29 -14.28
CA VAL A 109 13.85 6.25 -13.65
C VAL A 109 12.96 5.46 -12.69
N THR A 110 12.97 4.14 -12.81
CA THR A 110 12.15 3.21 -12.04
C THR A 110 12.90 1.90 -11.82
N THR A 111 12.24 0.87 -11.27
CA THR A 111 12.82 -0.47 -11.12
C THR A 111 12.14 -1.50 -12.04
N ASP A 112 12.79 -2.64 -12.22
CA ASP A 112 12.22 -3.80 -12.91
C ASP A 112 11.25 -4.61 -12.01
N GLY A 113 11.17 -4.26 -10.72
CA GLY A 113 10.36 -4.93 -9.69
C GLY A 113 9.03 -4.27 -9.36
N GLU A 114 8.57 -3.28 -10.11
CA GLU A 114 7.35 -2.53 -9.80
C GLU A 114 6.05 -3.33 -9.99
N PHE A 115 5.06 -2.99 -9.17
CA PHE A 115 3.73 -3.62 -9.27
C PHE A 115 3.06 -3.34 -10.63
N HIS A 116 2.20 -4.24 -11.04
CA HIS A 116 1.58 -4.26 -12.37
C HIS A 116 0.96 -2.93 -12.81
N SER A 117 0.32 -2.17 -11.91
CA SER A 117 -0.27 -0.87 -12.24
C SER A 117 0.78 0.13 -12.72
N MET A 118 1.87 0.28 -11.97
CA MET A 118 2.98 1.16 -12.33
C MET A 118 3.72 0.62 -13.57
N ARG A 119 4.15 -0.64 -13.53
CA ARG A 119 4.88 -1.28 -14.64
C ARG A 119 4.13 -1.15 -15.97
N ARG A 120 2.83 -1.50 -16.00
CA ARG A 120 2.02 -1.46 -17.22
C ARG A 120 1.88 -0.04 -17.76
N GLN A 121 1.61 0.93 -16.88
CA GLN A 121 1.47 2.33 -17.28
C GLN A 121 2.78 2.90 -17.84
N LEU A 122 3.91 2.59 -17.19
CA LEU A 122 5.23 3.04 -17.69
C LEU A 122 5.58 2.37 -19.02
N THR A 123 5.30 1.08 -19.20
CA THR A 123 5.49 0.40 -20.50
C THR A 123 4.65 1.07 -21.60
N ARG A 124 3.40 1.47 -21.29
CA ARG A 124 2.57 2.15 -22.30
C ARG A 124 3.10 3.55 -22.64
N LEU A 125 3.68 4.26 -21.67
CA LEU A 125 4.34 5.55 -21.93
C LEU A 125 5.61 5.38 -22.78
N GLU A 126 6.34 4.28 -22.62
CA GLU A 126 7.52 3.95 -23.44
C GLU A 126 7.14 3.77 -24.92
N GLU A 127 5.99 3.14 -25.21
CA GLU A 127 5.44 3.04 -26.56
C GLU A 127 5.10 4.42 -27.18
N GLU A 128 4.85 5.44 -26.35
CA GLU A 128 4.64 6.84 -26.77
C GLU A 128 5.93 7.67 -26.81
N GLY A 129 7.10 7.03 -26.71
CA GLY A 129 8.40 7.68 -26.84
C GLY A 129 8.92 8.34 -25.56
N ILE A 130 8.43 7.95 -24.39
CA ILE A 130 9.02 8.30 -23.09
C ILE A 130 10.12 7.29 -22.77
N GLU A 131 11.32 7.76 -22.45
CA GLU A 131 12.42 6.89 -22.01
C GLU A 131 12.12 6.35 -20.60
N ILE A 132 12.04 5.02 -20.46
CA ILE A 132 11.84 4.36 -19.16
C ILE A 132 13.08 3.56 -18.81
N VAL A 133 13.85 4.07 -17.85
CA VAL A 133 15.05 3.41 -17.32
C VAL A 133 14.65 2.51 -16.16
N ARG A 134 14.79 1.19 -16.34
CA ARG A 134 14.47 0.18 -15.34
C ARG A 134 15.75 -0.34 -14.70
N VAL A 135 16.01 0.10 -13.47
CA VAL A 135 17.12 -0.39 -12.66
C VAL A 135 16.76 -1.75 -12.07
N GLN A 136 17.64 -2.74 -12.20
CA GLN A 136 17.42 -4.06 -11.60
C GLN A 136 17.32 -3.95 -10.08
N VAL A 137 16.31 -4.58 -9.47
CA VAL A 137 16.13 -4.56 -8.01
C VAL A 137 17.31 -5.21 -7.30
N SER A 138 17.79 -6.35 -7.82
CA SER A 138 18.91 -7.08 -7.19
C SER A 138 20.28 -6.56 -7.64
N PRO A 139 21.25 -6.40 -6.74
CA PRO A 139 21.15 -6.50 -5.29
C PRO A 139 20.39 -5.29 -4.70
N PHE A 140 19.48 -5.54 -3.75
CA PHE A 140 18.60 -4.48 -3.23
C PHE A 140 19.32 -3.50 -2.29
N GLU A 141 20.42 -3.91 -1.68
CA GLU A 141 21.25 -3.10 -0.77
C GLU A 141 21.81 -1.85 -1.45
N THR A 142 22.10 -1.93 -2.75
CA THR A 142 22.64 -0.84 -3.56
C THR A 142 21.64 -0.27 -4.56
N LEU A 143 20.37 -0.60 -4.42
CA LEU A 143 19.35 -0.17 -5.39
C LEU A 143 19.23 1.35 -5.47
N CYS A 144 19.18 2.03 -4.32
CA CYS A 144 19.05 3.49 -4.30
C CYS A 144 20.26 4.20 -4.92
N GLU A 145 21.48 3.71 -4.69
CA GLU A 145 22.70 4.24 -5.33
C GLU A 145 22.66 4.04 -6.86
N ARG A 146 22.20 2.88 -7.33
CA ARG A 146 22.09 2.60 -8.78
C ARG A 146 20.98 3.43 -9.44
N ILE A 147 19.84 3.64 -8.77
CA ILE A 147 18.80 4.56 -9.23
C ILE A 147 19.37 5.99 -9.28
N ASN A 148 20.07 6.39 -8.23
CA ASN A 148 20.67 7.73 -8.14
C ASN A 148 21.67 8.01 -9.29
N ALA A 149 22.47 7.01 -9.68
CA ALA A 149 23.40 7.12 -10.80
C ALA A 149 22.70 7.31 -12.17
N GLU A 150 21.44 6.92 -12.30
CA GLU A 150 20.64 7.09 -13.51
C GLU A 150 19.92 8.44 -13.58
N ILE A 151 19.87 9.21 -12.49
CA ILE A 151 19.21 10.52 -12.47
C ILE A 151 20.06 11.56 -13.19
N ASN A 152 19.45 12.31 -14.12
CA ASN A 152 20.11 13.39 -14.87
C ASN A 152 19.12 14.51 -15.22
N ASP A 153 19.61 15.54 -15.95
CA ASP A 153 18.82 16.72 -16.32
C ASP A 153 17.60 16.41 -17.21
N ASN A 154 17.55 15.26 -17.88
CA ASN A 154 16.42 14.81 -18.67
C ASN A 154 15.39 14.02 -17.85
N THR A 155 15.68 13.70 -16.59
CA THR A 155 14.77 12.94 -15.71
C THR A 155 13.56 13.78 -15.35
N THR A 156 12.37 13.28 -15.72
CA THR A 156 11.07 13.92 -15.43
C THR A 156 10.57 13.53 -14.04
N ALA A 157 10.76 12.27 -13.65
CA ALA A 157 10.38 11.74 -12.34
C ALA A 157 11.21 10.49 -12.02
N VAL A 158 11.31 10.19 -10.71
CA VAL A 158 11.77 8.91 -10.17
C VAL A 158 10.57 8.24 -9.52
N MET A 159 10.36 6.94 -9.80
CA MET A 159 9.19 6.21 -9.32
C MET A 159 9.58 4.81 -8.87
N LEU A 160 9.34 4.45 -7.60
CA LEU A 160 9.65 3.12 -7.08
C LEU A 160 8.75 2.73 -5.92
N SER A 161 8.74 1.43 -5.59
CA SER A 161 8.08 0.88 -4.40
C SER A 161 9.03 0.87 -3.20
N ALA A 162 8.55 1.22 -2.00
CA ALA A 162 9.31 1.12 -0.75
C ALA A 162 9.50 -0.34 -0.31
N VAL A 163 8.59 -1.22 -0.72
CA VAL A 163 8.64 -2.67 -0.44
C VAL A 163 8.28 -3.43 -1.71
N MET A 164 9.12 -4.36 -2.11
CA MET A 164 8.92 -5.15 -3.32
C MET A 164 7.76 -6.16 -3.15
N PHE A 165 6.81 -6.13 -4.07
CA PHE A 165 5.59 -6.95 -3.98
C PHE A 165 5.82 -8.46 -4.20
N LYS A 166 6.92 -8.86 -4.84
CA LYS A 166 7.21 -10.27 -5.10
C LYS A 166 7.73 -11.01 -3.88
N ASN A 167 8.56 -10.38 -3.08
CA ASN A 167 9.33 -11.03 -2.02
C ASN A 167 9.35 -10.29 -0.69
N ALA A 168 8.53 -9.24 -0.53
CA ALA A 168 8.45 -8.41 0.67
C ALA A 168 9.75 -7.69 1.07
N THR A 169 10.74 -7.57 0.18
CA THR A 169 11.99 -6.88 0.48
C THR A 169 11.73 -5.40 0.73
N ILE A 170 12.14 -4.91 1.89
CA ILE A 170 12.12 -3.48 2.24
C ILE A 170 13.33 -2.82 1.56
N ILE A 171 13.11 -1.76 0.79
CA ILE A 171 14.18 -1.04 0.11
C ILE A 171 14.85 -0.11 1.10
N PRO A 172 16.17 -0.27 1.35
CA PRO A 172 16.90 0.59 2.27
C PRO A 172 17.28 1.92 1.60
N ASN A 173 17.63 2.90 2.43
CA ASN A 173 18.27 4.15 2.01
C ASN A 173 17.45 5.02 1.02
N LEU A 174 16.13 5.06 1.17
CA LEU A 174 15.26 5.94 0.37
C LEU A 174 15.63 7.43 0.53
N ALA A 175 16.24 7.79 1.65
CA ALA A 175 16.70 9.16 1.95
C ALA A 175 17.63 9.71 0.86
N LEU A 176 18.55 8.89 0.33
CA LEU A 176 19.42 9.28 -0.77
C LEU A 176 18.65 9.80 -1.98
N LEU A 177 17.55 9.12 -2.34
CA LEU A 177 16.70 9.53 -3.46
C LEU A 177 15.90 10.78 -3.12
N GLY A 178 15.42 10.91 -1.87
CA GLY A 178 14.73 12.09 -1.38
C GLY A 178 15.60 13.35 -1.46
N GLU A 179 16.85 13.27 -1.02
CA GLU A 179 17.82 14.36 -1.07
C GLU A 179 18.16 14.75 -2.52
N THR A 180 18.53 13.77 -3.34
CA THR A 180 18.92 14.02 -4.74
C THR A 180 17.78 14.62 -5.56
N THR A 181 16.59 14.04 -5.48
CA THR A 181 15.45 14.50 -6.27
C THR A 181 14.96 15.87 -5.80
N THR A 182 15.07 16.18 -4.51
CA THR A 182 14.81 17.52 -3.97
C THR A 182 15.80 18.55 -4.53
N HIS A 183 17.11 18.25 -4.49
CA HIS A 183 18.15 19.13 -5.02
C HIS A 183 17.96 19.41 -6.51
N MET A 184 17.60 18.42 -7.30
CA MET A 184 17.39 18.54 -8.75
C MET A 184 15.98 19.01 -9.12
N SER A 185 15.09 19.25 -8.16
CA SER A 185 13.68 19.61 -8.39
C SER A 185 12.98 18.60 -9.31
N ILE A 186 13.19 17.31 -9.06
CA ILE A 186 12.58 16.18 -9.77
C ILE A 186 11.52 15.55 -8.85
N PRO A 187 10.27 15.35 -9.30
CA PRO A 187 9.28 14.60 -8.55
C PRO A 187 9.74 13.17 -8.26
N LEU A 188 9.71 12.77 -6.99
CA LEU A 188 9.90 11.38 -6.51
C LEU A 188 8.54 10.84 -6.10
N LEU A 189 8.10 9.72 -6.69
CA LEU A 189 6.90 9.00 -6.25
C LEU A 189 7.31 7.67 -5.65
N VAL A 190 6.87 7.44 -4.40
CA VAL A 190 7.12 6.18 -3.66
C VAL A 190 5.80 5.47 -3.44
N ASP A 191 5.69 4.23 -3.93
CA ASP A 191 4.59 3.33 -3.61
C ASP A 191 4.84 2.69 -2.24
N VAL A 192 4.00 3.03 -1.26
CA VAL A 192 4.09 2.54 0.11
C VAL A 192 3.07 1.45 0.43
N TYR A 193 2.40 0.91 -0.56
CA TYR A 193 1.28 -0.01 -0.38
C TYR A 193 1.62 -1.25 0.46
N HIS A 194 2.81 -1.83 0.26
CA HIS A 194 3.30 -2.97 1.03
C HIS A 194 4.09 -2.58 2.30
N ALA A 195 4.32 -1.29 2.53
CA ALA A 195 4.93 -0.78 3.75
C ALA A 195 3.87 -0.39 4.80
N LEU A 196 2.73 0.16 4.35
CA LEU A 196 1.71 0.79 5.19
C LEU A 196 1.23 -0.15 6.30
N ASN A 197 1.30 0.31 7.55
CA ASN A 197 0.81 -0.38 8.74
C ASN A 197 1.45 -1.76 9.04
N VAL A 198 2.57 -2.09 8.41
CA VAL A 198 3.30 -3.36 8.62
C VAL A 198 4.81 -3.18 8.69
N THR A 199 5.33 -2.04 8.20
CA THR A 199 6.71 -1.62 8.42
C THR A 199 6.72 -0.20 8.97
N PRO A 200 7.71 0.16 9.81
CA PRO A 200 7.93 1.56 10.12
C PRO A 200 8.22 2.35 8.85
N PHE A 201 7.47 3.41 8.64
CA PHE A 201 7.68 4.33 7.53
C PHE A 201 7.45 5.76 8.02
N ASP A 202 8.45 6.60 7.90
CA ASP A 202 8.42 7.99 8.37
C ASP A 202 8.94 8.91 7.25
N VAL A 203 8.07 9.78 6.77
CA VAL A 203 8.39 10.75 5.72
C VAL A 203 9.58 11.63 6.11
N LYS A 204 9.62 12.09 7.37
CA LYS A 204 10.70 12.95 7.86
C LYS A 204 11.99 12.17 8.07
N GLY A 205 11.92 11.03 8.73
CA GLY A 205 13.07 10.17 9.00
C GLY A 205 13.73 9.60 7.74
N ASN A 206 12.97 9.51 6.64
CA ASN A 206 13.48 9.08 5.33
C ASN A 206 13.77 10.24 4.37
N GLU A 207 13.82 11.50 4.84
CA GLU A 207 14.07 12.69 4.00
C GLU A 207 13.13 12.80 2.78
N LEU A 208 11.89 12.31 2.92
CA LEU A 208 10.89 12.23 1.86
C LEU A 208 9.84 13.36 1.91
N ASN A 209 10.16 14.48 2.57
CA ASN A 209 9.23 15.62 2.71
C ASN A 209 8.72 16.13 1.34
N ASN A 210 9.58 16.10 0.32
CA ASN A 210 9.24 16.52 -1.04
C ASN A 210 8.80 15.37 -1.97
N ALA A 211 8.63 14.16 -1.43
CA ALA A 211 8.16 13.02 -2.22
C ALA A 211 6.63 12.97 -2.30
N TYR A 212 6.15 12.38 -3.38
CA TYR A 212 4.78 11.94 -3.53
C TYR A 212 4.69 10.49 -3.03
N LEU A 213 3.68 10.18 -2.20
CA LEU A 213 3.45 8.81 -1.76
C LEU A 213 2.11 8.30 -2.29
N VAL A 214 2.10 7.09 -2.81
CA VAL A 214 0.86 6.42 -3.21
C VAL A 214 0.69 5.14 -2.42
N GLY A 215 -0.54 4.88 -1.95
CA GLY A 215 -0.85 3.70 -1.14
C GLY A 215 -2.35 3.49 -1.02
N GLY A 216 -2.73 2.54 -0.16
CA GLY A 216 -4.13 2.27 0.11
C GLY A 216 -4.34 1.20 1.18
N GLY A 217 -5.59 1.05 1.62
CA GLY A 217 -5.91 0.38 2.88
C GLY A 217 -6.41 -1.06 2.78
N TYR A 218 -6.54 -1.68 1.60
CA TYR A 218 -7.15 -3.02 1.53
C TYR A 218 -6.23 -4.16 1.99
N LYS A 219 -4.92 -3.89 2.13
CA LYS A 219 -3.96 -4.85 2.67
C LYS A 219 -3.91 -4.75 4.20
N TYR A 220 -2.83 -4.29 4.75
CA TYR A 220 -2.56 -4.30 6.20
C TYR A 220 -3.40 -3.33 7.04
N CYS A 221 -4.11 -2.38 6.42
CA CYS A 221 -5.08 -1.55 7.12
C CYS A 221 -6.48 -2.19 7.21
N GLN A 222 -6.76 -3.30 6.51
CA GLN A 222 -8.01 -4.06 6.55
C GLN A 222 -9.28 -3.27 6.15
N PHE A 223 -9.09 -2.19 5.36
CA PHE A 223 -10.21 -1.30 4.98
C PHE A 223 -11.04 -1.82 3.81
N GLY A 224 -10.60 -2.91 3.16
CA GLY A 224 -11.12 -3.30 1.86
C GLY A 224 -10.80 -2.28 0.76
N GLU A 225 -11.29 -2.51 -0.43
CA GLU A 225 -11.02 -1.70 -1.62
C GLU A 225 -11.65 -0.30 -1.52
N GLY A 226 -11.22 0.60 -2.41
CA GLY A 226 -11.80 1.95 -2.53
C GLY A 226 -11.16 3.02 -1.65
N ASN A 227 -10.09 2.70 -0.94
CA ASN A 227 -9.43 3.57 0.03
C ASN A 227 -7.95 3.77 -0.33
N CYS A 228 -7.69 4.32 -1.52
CA CYS A 228 -6.34 4.67 -1.93
C CYS A 228 -6.08 6.16 -1.73
N PHE A 229 -4.82 6.51 -1.53
CA PHE A 229 -4.40 7.91 -1.38
C PHE A 229 -3.19 8.25 -2.23
N LEU A 230 -3.06 9.53 -2.57
CA LEU A 230 -1.84 10.17 -2.99
C LEU A 230 -1.52 11.29 -1.99
N ARG A 231 -0.34 11.23 -1.38
CA ARG A 231 0.24 12.32 -0.60
C ARG A 231 1.09 13.18 -1.52
N ILE A 232 0.95 14.48 -1.44
CA ILE A 232 1.77 15.45 -2.17
C ILE A 232 2.62 16.27 -1.21
N PRO A 233 3.77 16.84 -1.63
CA PRO A 233 4.54 17.75 -0.80
C PRO A 233 3.86 19.10 -0.60
N ASP A 234 4.16 19.80 0.50
CA ASP A 234 3.59 21.12 0.85
C ASP A 234 3.73 22.16 -0.29
N GLN A 235 4.88 22.15 -0.96
CA GLN A 235 5.21 23.08 -2.04
C GLN A 235 4.84 22.56 -3.43
N CYS A 236 3.84 21.67 -3.52
CA CYS A 236 3.44 21.09 -4.80
C CYS A 236 2.90 22.14 -5.77
N ASN A 237 3.54 22.26 -6.94
CA ASN A 237 3.13 23.14 -8.03
C ASN A 237 2.67 22.35 -9.29
N LEU A 238 2.56 21.04 -9.21
CA LEU A 238 2.09 20.22 -10.31
C LEU A 238 0.62 20.51 -10.63
N ARG A 239 0.28 20.46 -11.91
CA ARG A 239 -1.05 20.75 -12.45
C ARG A 239 -1.51 19.57 -13.30
N PRO A 240 -2.29 18.61 -12.75
CA PRO A 240 -2.77 17.45 -13.50
C PRO A 240 -3.55 17.86 -14.76
N ILE A 241 -3.24 17.27 -15.91
CA ILE A 241 -4.05 17.42 -17.12
C ILE A 241 -5.34 16.60 -16.99
N ILE A 242 -5.23 15.42 -16.35
CA ILE A 242 -6.39 14.60 -16.01
C ILE A 242 -6.92 15.07 -14.66
N THR A 243 -8.02 15.82 -14.68
CA THR A 243 -8.63 16.47 -13.53
C THR A 243 -10.14 16.33 -13.57
N GLY A 244 -10.81 16.53 -12.45
CA GLY A 244 -12.26 16.49 -12.33
C GLY A 244 -12.80 17.69 -11.52
N TRP A 245 -14.10 17.87 -11.51
CA TRP A 245 -14.74 19.04 -10.92
C TRP A 245 -14.55 19.15 -9.40
N TYR A 246 -14.24 18.05 -8.69
CA TYR A 246 -13.90 18.10 -7.27
C TYR A 246 -12.57 18.83 -7.01
N ALA A 247 -11.69 18.96 -7.99
CA ALA A 247 -10.49 19.78 -7.87
C ALA A 247 -10.79 21.30 -7.82
N GLU A 248 -12.03 21.70 -8.11
CA GLU A 248 -12.49 23.12 -8.04
C GLU A 248 -13.62 23.28 -7.00
N PHE A 249 -13.94 22.24 -6.21
CA PHE A 249 -15.16 22.20 -5.38
C PHE A 249 -15.31 23.42 -4.43
N GLY A 250 -14.22 23.91 -3.83
CA GLY A 250 -14.23 25.10 -2.98
C GLY A 250 -14.26 26.44 -3.75
N GLU A 251 -14.15 26.43 -5.07
CA GLU A 251 -13.98 27.61 -5.94
C GLU A 251 -15.15 27.77 -6.94
N LEU A 252 -16.14 26.85 -6.92
CA LEU A 252 -17.23 26.79 -7.91
C LEU A 252 -18.09 28.06 -7.98
N GLU A 253 -18.17 28.81 -6.90
CA GLU A 253 -18.94 30.08 -6.84
C GLU A 253 -18.13 31.29 -7.32
N GLN A 254 -16.84 31.12 -7.56
CA GLN A 254 -15.99 32.22 -8.04
C GLN A 254 -16.22 32.44 -9.53
N THR A 255 -16.44 33.70 -9.92
CA THR A 255 -16.52 34.10 -11.33
C THR A 255 -15.13 33.93 -11.95
N LEU A 256 -14.97 32.94 -12.85
CA LEU A 256 -13.73 32.74 -13.57
C LEU A 256 -13.51 33.86 -14.59
N GLU A 257 -12.61 34.78 -14.29
CA GLU A 257 -12.21 35.87 -15.21
C GLU A 257 -11.30 35.37 -16.35
N SER A 258 -10.87 34.10 -16.31
CA SER A 258 -9.95 33.52 -17.29
C SER A 258 -10.37 32.12 -17.70
N ASN A 259 -10.05 31.75 -18.97
CA ASN A 259 -10.19 30.38 -19.48
C ASN A 259 -9.12 29.39 -18.92
N ARG A 260 -8.67 29.60 -17.69
CA ARG A 260 -7.62 28.79 -17.06
C ARG A 260 -8.19 28.02 -15.87
N THR A 261 -8.02 26.70 -15.87
CA THR A 261 -8.36 25.85 -14.73
C THR A 261 -7.61 26.30 -13.48
N LEU A 262 -8.33 26.54 -12.40
CA LEU A 262 -7.78 26.81 -11.08
C LEU A 262 -7.46 25.49 -10.38
N TYR A 263 -6.52 25.51 -9.46
CA TYR A 263 -6.18 24.36 -8.62
C TYR A 263 -6.03 24.84 -7.16
N PRO A 264 -6.72 24.21 -6.21
CA PRO A 264 -6.58 24.52 -4.79
C PRO A 264 -5.17 24.15 -4.28
N ARG A 265 -4.89 24.56 -3.07
CA ARG A 265 -3.72 24.09 -2.34
C ARG A 265 -3.96 22.67 -1.82
N GLY A 266 -2.88 21.98 -1.45
CA GLY A 266 -2.96 20.65 -0.87
C GLY A 266 -3.37 19.55 -1.87
N GLY A 267 -3.78 18.41 -1.34
CA GLY A 267 -4.13 17.20 -2.08
C GLY A 267 -5.29 17.36 -3.05
N ASP A 268 -6.22 18.28 -2.75
CA ASP A 268 -7.45 18.46 -3.52
C ASP A 268 -7.20 18.86 -4.98
N ARG A 269 -6.02 19.43 -5.33
CA ARG A 269 -5.61 19.63 -6.73
C ARG A 269 -5.56 18.37 -7.58
N PHE A 270 -5.45 17.20 -6.94
CA PHE A 270 -5.47 15.89 -7.59
C PHE A 270 -6.81 15.19 -7.46
N GLN A 271 -7.85 15.85 -6.98
CA GLN A 271 -9.19 15.28 -6.91
C GLN A 271 -9.71 14.94 -8.31
N GLY A 272 -10.60 13.97 -8.32
CA GLY A 272 -11.29 13.54 -9.53
C GLY A 272 -12.70 14.14 -9.62
N SER A 273 -13.65 13.25 -9.80
CA SER A 273 -15.07 13.57 -9.93
C SER A 273 -15.86 12.86 -8.85
N THR A 274 -17.19 12.92 -8.91
CA THR A 274 -18.11 12.23 -8.01
C THR A 274 -17.76 10.75 -7.92
N TYR A 275 -17.74 10.20 -6.72
CA TYR A 275 -17.37 8.82 -6.44
C TYR A 275 -18.26 8.24 -5.32
N ASP A 276 -18.22 6.93 -5.12
CA ASP A 276 -18.89 6.27 -4.00
C ASP A 276 -18.08 6.41 -2.71
N PRO A 277 -18.56 7.16 -1.70
CA PRO A 277 -17.83 7.35 -0.43
C PRO A 277 -18.00 6.19 0.57
N THR A 278 -18.76 5.14 0.24
CA THR A 278 -19.09 4.03 1.16
C THR A 278 -17.84 3.39 1.75
N SER A 279 -16.76 3.30 0.95
CA SER A 279 -15.48 2.76 1.40
C SER A 279 -14.85 3.56 2.56
N HIS A 280 -15.06 4.86 2.63
CA HIS A 280 -14.54 5.71 3.72
C HIS A 280 -15.25 5.44 5.04
N TYR A 281 -16.55 5.19 5.01
CA TYR A 281 -17.32 4.80 6.19
C TYR A 281 -16.83 3.47 6.76
N ARG A 282 -16.63 2.48 5.89
CA ARG A 282 -16.04 1.18 6.25
C ARG A 282 -14.68 1.36 6.90
N ALA A 283 -13.78 2.10 6.27
CA ALA A 283 -12.45 2.37 6.79
C ALA A 283 -12.48 3.08 8.14
N CYS A 284 -13.38 4.03 8.35
CA CYS A 284 -13.52 4.74 9.63
C CYS A 284 -13.95 3.82 10.77
N ALA A 285 -14.82 2.84 10.52
CA ALA A 285 -15.18 1.84 11.53
C ALA A 285 -13.97 0.97 11.91
N VAL A 286 -13.16 0.57 10.92
CA VAL A 286 -11.93 -0.20 11.18
C VAL A 286 -10.85 0.64 11.89
N ILE A 287 -10.73 1.94 11.59
CA ILE A 287 -9.84 2.85 12.34
C ILE A 287 -10.22 2.91 13.82
N ASP A 288 -11.52 3.00 14.12
CA ASP A 288 -11.99 3.01 15.51
C ASP A 288 -11.68 1.68 16.21
N PHE A 289 -11.90 0.56 15.54
CA PHE A 289 -11.51 -0.77 16.01
C PHE A 289 -9.99 -0.85 16.30
N PHE A 290 -9.14 -0.37 15.39
CA PHE A 290 -7.70 -0.36 15.62
C PHE A 290 -7.31 0.46 16.85
N ARG A 291 -7.98 1.58 17.10
CA ARG A 291 -7.76 2.42 18.30
C ARG A 291 -8.24 1.72 19.57
N GLU A 292 -9.42 1.13 19.52
CA GLU A 292 -10.02 0.41 20.66
C GLU A 292 -9.14 -0.75 21.14
N TYR A 293 -8.58 -1.52 20.18
CA TYR A 293 -7.74 -2.67 20.47
C TYR A 293 -6.23 -2.37 20.50
N ASN A 294 -5.84 -1.08 20.48
CA ASN A 294 -4.44 -0.66 20.46
C ASN A 294 -3.60 -1.32 19.36
N LEU A 295 -4.17 -1.53 18.18
CA LEU A 295 -3.47 -2.06 17.00
C LEU A 295 -2.61 -0.96 16.37
N THR A 296 -1.59 -0.52 17.10
CA THR A 296 -0.65 0.52 16.64
C THR A 296 0.28 -0.03 15.56
N PRO A 297 0.86 0.82 14.68
CA PRO A 297 1.82 0.37 13.68
C PRO A 297 3.03 -0.38 14.27
N SER A 298 3.52 0.05 15.45
CA SER A 298 4.61 -0.65 16.14
C SER A 298 4.21 -2.04 16.60
N PHE A 299 3.05 -2.18 17.25
CA PHE A 299 2.53 -3.47 17.67
C PHE A 299 2.28 -4.40 16.48
N LEU A 300 1.66 -3.89 15.41
CA LEU A 300 1.41 -4.67 14.18
C LEU A 300 2.71 -5.11 13.51
N ARG A 301 3.76 -4.28 13.57
CA ARG A 301 5.09 -4.67 13.09
C ARG A 301 5.68 -5.81 13.93
N GLU A 302 5.66 -5.70 15.25
CA GLU A 302 6.15 -6.74 16.16
C GLU A 302 5.41 -8.07 15.93
N LEU A 303 4.07 -8.02 15.88
CA LEU A 303 3.24 -9.19 15.61
C LEU A 303 3.54 -9.81 14.23
N SER A 304 3.66 -8.99 13.18
CA SER A 304 4.01 -9.47 11.84
C SER A 304 5.37 -10.14 11.81
N GLN A 305 6.37 -9.59 12.51
CA GLN A 305 7.71 -10.19 12.62
C GLN A 305 7.68 -11.51 13.38
N HIS A 306 6.92 -11.59 14.47
CA HIS A 306 6.69 -12.85 15.20
C HIS A 306 6.08 -13.91 14.28
N GLN A 307 4.99 -13.58 13.60
CA GLN A 307 4.28 -14.51 12.73
C GLN A 307 5.12 -14.97 11.52
N ILE A 308 5.85 -14.06 10.87
CA ILE A 308 6.77 -14.40 9.76
C ILE A 308 7.94 -15.23 10.29
N GLY A 309 8.43 -14.95 11.50
CA GLY A 309 9.44 -15.74 12.18
C GLY A 309 9.02 -17.20 12.37
N ILE A 310 7.77 -17.44 12.82
CA ILE A 310 7.20 -18.79 12.93
C ILE A 310 7.13 -19.48 11.58
N LEU A 311 6.56 -18.83 10.57
CA LEU A 311 6.47 -19.39 9.21
C LEU A 311 7.86 -19.78 8.67
N ARG A 312 8.86 -18.91 8.87
CA ARG A 312 10.25 -19.10 8.44
C ARG A 312 10.91 -20.27 9.17
N THR A 313 10.84 -20.31 10.49
CA THR A 313 11.45 -21.36 11.31
C THR A 313 10.82 -22.71 10.99
N SER A 314 9.48 -22.80 10.97
CA SER A 314 8.77 -24.03 10.63
C SER A 314 9.09 -24.51 9.21
N PHE A 315 9.25 -23.58 8.24
CA PHE A 315 9.67 -23.94 6.89
C PHE A 315 11.10 -24.51 6.84
N ASP A 316 12.03 -23.90 7.57
CA ASP A 316 13.42 -24.37 7.63
C ASP A 316 13.51 -25.77 8.26
N GLU A 317 12.67 -26.09 9.24
CA GLU A 317 12.59 -27.40 9.89
C GLU A 317 12.10 -28.52 8.95
N LEU A 318 11.37 -28.20 7.88
CA LEU A 318 10.96 -29.19 6.87
C LEU A 318 12.14 -29.78 6.09
N ASN A 319 13.29 -29.11 6.09
CA ASN A 319 14.50 -29.54 5.34
C ASN A 319 14.23 -29.89 3.87
N CYS A 320 13.42 -29.07 3.21
CA CYS A 320 13.01 -29.31 1.83
C CYS A 320 14.18 -29.25 0.85
N ASP A 321 14.04 -29.98 -0.27
CA ASP A 321 14.98 -29.85 -1.38
C ASP A 321 14.91 -28.41 -1.96
N LYS A 322 16.03 -27.71 -1.95
CA LYS A 322 16.15 -26.32 -2.41
C LYS A 322 15.90 -26.15 -3.91
N ASP A 323 16.03 -27.23 -4.69
CA ASP A 323 15.70 -27.22 -6.11
C ASP A 323 14.18 -27.25 -6.35
N ILE A 324 13.41 -27.75 -5.37
CA ILE A 324 11.94 -27.78 -5.42
C ILE A 324 11.35 -26.47 -4.87
N ILE A 325 11.78 -26.06 -3.68
CA ILE A 325 11.27 -24.88 -3.00
C ILE A 325 12.35 -24.28 -2.09
N THR A 326 12.47 -22.96 -2.12
CA THR A 326 13.45 -22.26 -1.29
C THR A 326 12.96 -20.85 -0.91
N ARG A 327 13.47 -20.33 0.20
CA ARG A 327 13.33 -18.93 0.59
C ARG A 327 14.63 -18.17 0.40
N ALA A 328 14.54 -16.83 0.35
CA ALA A 328 15.73 -15.99 0.43
C ALA A 328 16.34 -16.07 1.85
N ASP A 329 17.66 -16.14 1.91
CA ASP A 329 18.41 -16.05 3.17
C ASP A 329 18.77 -14.61 3.47
N VAL A 330 17.80 -13.89 4.04
CA VAL A 330 17.91 -12.46 4.39
C VAL A 330 17.48 -12.27 5.84
N PRO A 331 17.95 -11.20 6.52
CA PRO A 331 17.50 -10.87 7.86
C PRO A 331 15.97 -10.70 7.94
N LEU A 332 15.37 -11.11 9.05
CA LEU A 332 13.91 -11.04 9.23
C LEU A 332 13.40 -9.59 9.17
N GLU A 333 14.16 -8.67 9.72
CA GLU A 333 13.86 -7.22 9.73
C GLU A 333 13.82 -6.58 8.34
N SER A 334 14.49 -7.17 7.36
CA SER A 334 14.45 -6.73 5.95
C SER A 334 13.22 -7.21 5.18
N ILE A 335 12.38 -8.05 5.82
CA ILE A 335 11.13 -8.57 5.25
C ILE A 335 9.96 -7.76 5.82
N ALA A 336 9.06 -7.33 4.94
CA ALA A 336 7.83 -6.63 5.33
C ALA A 336 6.76 -7.60 5.86
N GLY A 337 5.61 -7.71 5.23
CA GLY A 337 4.43 -8.37 5.80
C GLY A 337 4.16 -9.81 5.31
N PHE A 338 5.10 -10.49 4.63
CA PHE A 338 4.89 -11.86 4.17
C PHE A 338 6.19 -12.63 3.91
N LEU A 339 6.15 -13.95 4.09
CA LEU A 339 7.20 -14.85 3.67
C LEU A 339 6.98 -15.24 2.19
N SER A 340 8.05 -15.21 1.40
CA SER A 340 8.03 -15.57 -0.01
C SER A 340 8.90 -16.81 -0.27
N LEU A 341 8.33 -17.83 -0.88
CA LEU A 341 8.99 -19.11 -1.20
C LEU A 341 9.05 -19.27 -2.72
N ARG A 342 10.26 -19.39 -3.26
CA ARG A 342 10.48 -19.61 -4.69
C ARG A 342 10.27 -21.06 -5.04
N THR A 343 9.38 -21.34 -6.01
CA THR A 343 9.12 -22.70 -6.53
C THR A 343 8.42 -22.63 -7.88
N SER A 344 8.79 -23.51 -8.81
CA SER A 344 8.08 -23.68 -10.08
C SER A 344 6.66 -24.26 -9.90
N ARG A 345 6.37 -24.83 -8.72
CA ARG A 345 5.09 -25.47 -8.37
C ARG A 345 4.12 -24.53 -7.62
N ALA A 346 4.39 -23.21 -7.56
CA ALA A 346 3.62 -22.28 -6.74
C ALA A 346 2.10 -22.37 -6.96
N ALA A 347 1.64 -22.43 -8.20
CA ALA A 347 0.21 -22.52 -8.52
C ALA A 347 -0.44 -23.85 -8.09
N SER A 348 0.24 -24.97 -8.27
CA SER A 348 -0.28 -26.31 -7.84
C SER A 348 -0.32 -26.41 -6.33
N ILE A 349 0.72 -25.92 -5.63
CA ILE A 349 0.78 -25.90 -4.16
C ILE A 349 -0.33 -24.99 -3.61
N GLN A 350 -0.51 -23.79 -4.14
CA GLN A 350 -1.60 -22.88 -3.75
C GLN A 350 -2.96 -23.57 -3.84
N ASN A 351 -3.25 -24.24 -4.95
CA ASN A 351 -4.52 -24.93 -5.14
C ASN A 351 -4.71 -26.10 -4.16
N ALA A 352 -3.65 -26.86 -3.88
CA ALA A 352 -3.69 -27.96 -2.92
C ALA A 352 -3.91 -27.47 -1.47
N LEU A 353 -3.21 -26.40 -1.06
CA LEU A 353 -3.41 -25.76 0.24
C LEU A 353 -4.83 -25.21 0.39
N LYS A 354 -5.37 -24.58 -0.66
CA LYS A 354 -6.76 -24.12 -0.66
C LYS A 354 -7.76 -25.24 -0.42
N GLY A 355 -7.51 -26.44 -0.95
CA GLY A 355 -8.30 -27.65 -0.67
C GLY A 355 -8.24 -28.10 0.80
N LYS A 356 -7.26 -27.63 1.55
CA LYS A 356 -7.09 -27.86 3.00
C LYS A 356 -7.54 -26.64 3.85
N ASN A 357 -8.32 -25.72 3.30
CA ASN A 357 -8.74 -24.45 3.92
C ASN A 357 -7.57 -23.50 4.29
N ILE A 358 -6.42 -23.63 3.62
CA ILE A 358 -5.27 -22.73 3.77
C ILE A 358 -5.16 -21.86 2.51
N TRP A 359 -5.43 -20.58 2.67
CA TRP A 359 -5.46 -19.61 1.56
C TRP A 359 -4.13 -18.89 1.46
N THR A 360 -3.47 -18.98 0.32
CA THR A 360 -2.19 -18.34 0.03
C THR A 360 -2.31 -17.58 -1.29
N ASP A 361 -1.28 -16.83 -1.64
CA ASP A 361 -1.18 -16.16 -2.94
C ASP A 361 0.10 -16.61 -3.68
N GLN A 362 0.13 -16.44 -5.00
CA GLN A 362 1.31 -16.74 -5.79
C GLN A 362 1.51 -15.71 -6.91
N ARG A 363 2.76 -15.42 -7.23
CA ARG A 363 3.16 -14.54 -8.34
C ARG A 363 4.51 -14.96 -8.90
N ASP A 364 4.59 -15.10 -10.22
CA ASP A 364 5.86 -15.26 -10.96
C ASP A 364 6.80 -16.31 -10.36
N GLY A 365 6.27 -17.47 -9.94
CA GLY A 365 7.06 -18.56 -9.36
C GLY A 365 7.37 -18.39 -7.86
N PHE A 366 6.67 -17.47 -7.18
CA PHE A 366 6.73 -17.33 -5.73
C PHE A 366 5.39 -17.69 -5.09
N LEU A 367 5.42 -18.65 -4.15
CA LEU A 367 4.33 -18.84 -3.19
C LEU A 367 4.50 -17.83 -2.06
N ARG A 368 3.47 -17.07 -1.74
CA ARG A 368 3.53 -15.99 -0.76
C ARG A 368 2.58 -16.29 0.41
N LEU A 369 3.13 -16.23 1.61
CA LEU A 369 2.47 -16.54 2.87
C LEU A 369 2.43 -15.26 3.72
N GLY A 370 1.33 -14.54 3.66
CA GLY A 370 1.15 -13.29 4.41
C GLY A 370 0.24 -13.49 5.61
N PRO A 371 0.79 -13.60 6.81
CA PRO A 371 0.00 -13.69 8.03
C PRO A 371 -0.77 -12.39 8.30
N ALA A 372 -1.70 -12.47 9.24
CA ALA A 372 -2.51 -11.34 9.65
C ALA A 372 -2.83 -11.42 11.15
N PRO A 373 -3.18 -10.30 11.81
CA PRO A 373 -3.31 -10.23 13.25
C PRO A 373 -4.31 -11.20 13.89
N TYR A 374 -5.24 -11.71 13.12
CA TYR A 374 -6.27 -12.67 13.57
C TYR A 374 -5.84 -14.16 13.47
N LEU A 375 -4.60 -14.46 13.03
CA LEU A 375 -4.10 -15.83 12.93
C LEU A 375 -3.30 -16.20 14.17
N SER A 376 -3.58 -17.39 14.72
CA SER A 376 -2.82 -17.98 15.82
C SER A 376 -1.51 -18.61 15.34
N ASP A 377 -0.54 -18.74 16.25
CA ASP A 377 0.72 -19.44 16.01
C ASP A 377 0.52 -20.90 15.56
N LEU A 378 -0.51 -21.54 16.07
CA LEU A 378 -0.86 -22.92 15.70
C LEU A 378 -1.27 -22.98 14.22
N GLN A 379 -2.16 -22.10 13.77
CA GLN A 379 -2.56 -22.05 12.35
C GLN A 379 -1.38 -21.84 11.41
N LEU A 380 -0.39 -21.03 11.82
CA LEU A 380 0.81 -20.78 11.02
C LEU A 380 1.69 -22.04 10.90
N LYS A 381 1.89 -22.76 12.00
CA LYS A 381 2.65 -24.02 12.03
C LYS A 381 1.94 -25.11 11.23
N ASP A 382 0.64 -25.27 11.41
CA ASP A 382 -0.17 -26.25 10.68
C ASP A 382 -0.16 -25.99 9.17
N ALA A 383 -0.17 -24.71 8.77
CA ALA A 383 -0.08 -24.36 7.35
C ALA A 383 1.27 -24.77 6.73
N ILE A 384 2.37 -24.65 7.46
CA ILE A 384 3.70 -25.09 6.99
C ILE A 384 3.80 -26.63 6.99
N LEU A 385 3.24 -27.32 8.01
CA LEU A 385 3.18 -28.78 7.99
C LEU A 385 2.38 -29.29 6.78
N ALA A 386 1.23 -28.67 6.49
CA ALA A 386 0.43 -28.99 5.31
C ALA A 386 1.16 -28.71 4.00
N LEU A 387 2.02 -27.67 3.95
CA LEU A 387 2.92 -27.43 2.81
C LEU A 387 3.93 -28.56 2.67
N GLY A 388 4.54 -29.01 3.77
CA GLY A 388 5.52 -30.12 3.78
C GLY A 388 4.99 -31.43 3.19
N GLU A 389 3.69 -31.71 3.37
CA GLU A 389 3.04 -32.89 2.76
C GLU A 389 2.88 -32.80 1.23
N LEU A 390 3.09 -31.63 0.63
CA LEU A 390 2.88 -31.37 -0.80
C LEU A 390 4.18 -31.27 -1.61
N ILE A 391 5.31 -31.23 -0.93
CA ILE A 391 6.64 -31.07 -1.52
C ILE A 391 7.52 -32.24 -1.20
#